data_2b860b138795c958470a096e40a3d731
#
_entry.id   2b860b138795c958470a096e40a3d731
#
_cell.length_a   1.000
_cell.length_b   1.000
_cell.length_c   1.000
_cell.angle_alpha   90.00
_cell.angle_beta   90.00
_cell.angle_gamma   90.00
#
_symmetry.space_group_name_H-M   'P 1'
#
loop_
_entity.id
_entity.type
_entity.pdbx_description
1 polymer ?
#
loop_
_entity_poly.entity_id
_entity_poly.type
_entity_poly.pdbx_seq_one_letter_code
_entity_poly.pdbx_strand_id
1 'polypeptide(L)'
;MKVLIVGSGGREHAIAWSVAKSDKVDKIYCAPGNAGIAEFAECVAIGAMEFDKLVAFAKEKEIDLTIIGMDDPLVGGVVDEFEKAGLRVFGPRKNAAILEGSKAFSKDLMKKYNIPTAAYENFDNAEDALSYLETAKMPIVLKADGLALGKGVLICNTLEEAKDGVRSIMLDKQFGTAGNRMVIEEFMTGREVSVLSYVDGKTIKTMTSAQDHKRAMDGDQGLNTGGMGTFSPSPFYTEEVEEFCQKYIYQATVDAMRAEGREFKGIIFFGLMLTADGPRVLEYNARFGDPETQVVLPRMKTDIIEVMEACIDGKLDEVELEFEDNAAVCVVLASDGYPLKYEKGFPIEGLDEFKKHEGYYCFHAGTKFNGDTIVTNGGRVLGVTAKGKDLKEARANAYAATEWVNFANKYKRNDIGKAIDEA
;
A
#
# COMPACT_ATOMS: atom_id res chain seq x y z
N MET A 1 -3.15 0.00 -26.74
CA MET A 1 -1.91 -0.17 -25.95
C MET A 1 -1.83 -1.57 -25.36
N LYS A 2 -0.62 -2.09 -25.24
CA LYS A 2 -0.31 -3.27 -24.44
C LYS A 2 0.28 -2.84 -23.11
N VAL A 3 -0.25 -3.32 -22.01
CA VAL A 3 0.17 -2.95 -20.65
C VAL A 3 0.70 -4.19 -19.92
N LEU A 4 1.81 -4.03 -19.21
CA LEU A 4 2.36 -5.03 -18.29
C LEU A 4 2.20 -4.52 -16.85
N ILE A 5 1.62 -5.33 -15.96
CA ILE A 5 1.55 -5.05 -14.53
C ILE A 5 2.49 -6.00 -13.81
N VAL A 6 3.34 -5.48 -12.94
CA VAL A 6 4.28 -6.29 -12.14
C VAL A 6 3.76 -6.40 -10.71
N GLY A 7 3.51 -7.62 -10.28
CA GLY A 7 2.99 -7.96 -8.96
C GLY A 7 1.94 -9.06 -9.01
N SER A 8 1.38 -9.42 -7.85
CA SER A 8 0.50 -10.58 -7.73
C SER A 8 -0.56 -10.48 -6.62
N GLY A 9 -0.72 -9.32 -6.01
CA GLY A 9 -1.61 -9.13 -4.87
C GLY A 9 -2.97 -8.50 -5.20
N GLY A 10 -3.74 -8.22 -4.16
CA GLY A 10 -5.06 -7.58 -4.30
C GLY A 10 -4.99 -6.18 -4.90
N ARG A 11 -3.95 -5.43 -4.56
CA ARG A 11 -3.64 -4.14 -5.18
C ARG A 11 -3.43 -4.25 -6.68
N GLU A 12 -2.64 -5.20 -7.15
CA GLU A 12 -2.40 -5.45 -8.57
C GLU A 12 -3.68 -5.91 -9.29
N HIS A 13 -4.54 -6.68 -8.61
CA HIS A 13 -5.84 -7.05 -9.16
C HIS A 13 -6.74 -5.82 -9.36
N ALA A 14 -6.80 -4.92 -8.38
CA ALA A 14 -7.57 -3.69 -8.50
C ALA A 14 -7.01 -2.77 -9.61
N ILE A 15 -5.68 -2.71 -9.76
CA ILE A 15 -5.03 -1.99 -10.86
C ILE A 15 -5.41 -2.62 -12.21
N ALA A 16 -5.32 -3.95 -12.36
CA ALA A 16 -5.69 -4.64 -13.60
C ALA A 16 -7.16 -4.42 -13.97
N TRP A 17 -8.05 -4.47 -12.99
CA TRP A 17 -9.45 -4.15 -13.16
C TRP A 17 -9.66 -2.71 -13.67
N SER A 18 -8.97 -1.74 -13.09
CA SER A 18 -9.05 -0.33 -13.47
C SER A 18 -8.47 -0.09 -14.88
N VAL A 19 -7.31 -0.70 -15.18
CA VAL A 19 -6.68 -0.63 -16.51
C VAL A 19 -7.55 -1.24 -17.59
N ALA A 20 -8.26 -2.33 -17.30
CA ALA A 20 -9.18 -2.98 -18.25
C ALA A 20 -10.37 -2.12 -18.65
N LYS A 21 -10.69 -1.08 -17.89
CA LYS A 21 -11.74 -0.11 -18.20
C LYS A 21 -11.31 0.96 -19.20
N SER A 22 -10.03 1.11 -19.45
CA SER A 22 -9.50 2.13 -20.35
C SER A 22 -9.69 1.73 -21.82
N ASP A 23 -10.30 2.61 -22.60
CA ASP A 23 -10.45 2.43 -24.05
C ASP A 23 -9.12 2.46 -24.80
N LYS A 24 -8.05 2.91 -24.16
CA LYS A 24 -6.70 2.94 -24.71
C LYS A 24 -5.99 1.57 -24.69
N VAL A 25 -6.50 0.61 -23.90
CA VAL A 25 -5.84 -0.67 -23.62
C VAL A 25 -6.47 -1.80 -24.42
N ASP A 26 -5.64 -2.49 -25.21
CA ASP A 26 -6.05 -3.63 -26.03
C ASP A 26 -5.69 -4.96 -25.34
N LYS A 27 -4.58 -4.99 -24.61
CA LYS A 27 -4.05 -6.21 -23.98
C LYS A 27 -3.36 -5.89 -22.68
N ILE A 28 -3.61 -6.72 -21.67
CA ILE A 28 -2.97 -6.65 -20.36
C ILE A 28 -2.21 -7.95 -20.10
N TYR A 29 -0.97 -7.82 -19.65
CA TYR A 29 -0.16 -8.89 -19.07
C TYR A 29 0.10 -8.59 -17.60
N CYS A 30 0.23 -9.61 -16.76
CA CYS A 30 0.63 -9.46 -15.37
C CYS A 30 1.71 -10.48 -15.01
N ALA A 31 2.74 -10.05 -14.32
CA ALA A 31 3.88 -10.88 -13.92
C ALA A 31 4.12 -10.77 -12.41
N PRO A 32 3.93 -11.85 -11.61
CA PRO A 32 3.39 -13.14 -12.02
C PRO A 32 1.86 -13.24 -12.04
N GLY A 33 1.13 -12.27 -11.44
CA GLY A 33 -0.32 -12.28 -11.34
C GLY A 33 -0.88 -13.28 -10.33
N ASN A 34 -2.18 -13.47 -10.35
CA ASN A 34 -2.92 -14.45 -9.55
C ASN A 34 -4.18 -14.91 -10.30
N ALA A 35 -4.95 -15.81 -9.69
CA ALA A 35 -6.12 -16.39 -10.36
C ALA A 35 -7.24 -15.37 -10.68
N GLY A 36 -7.39 -14.30 -9.90
CA GLY A 36 -8.37 -13.24 -10.18
C GLY A 36 -7.88 -12.29 -11.26
N ILE A 37 -6.62 -11.93 -11.25
CA ILE A 37 -6.01 -11.09 -12.29
C ILE A 37 -6.13 -11.73 -13.66
N ALA A 38 -6.12 -13.07 -13.74
CA ALA A 38 -6.27 -13.81 -14.99
C ALA A 38 -7.59 -13.55 -15.73
N GLU A 39 -8.60 -12.97 -15.08
CA GLU A 39 -9.83 -12.53 -15.75
C GLU A 39 -9.61 -11.31 -16.67
N PHE A 40 -8.64 -10.47 -16.35
CA PHE A 40 -8.36 -9.21 -17.06
C PHE A 40 -7.05 -9.26 -17.85
N ALA A 41 -6.11 -10.12 -17.46
CA ALA A 41 -4.75 -10.14 -17.95
C ALA A 41 -4.28 -11.56 -18.27
N GLU A 42 -3.34 -11.66 -19.20
CA GLU A 42 -2.55 -12.88 -19.36
C GLU A 42 -1.44 -12.87 -18.29
N CYS A 43 -1.53 -13.81 -17.35
CA CYS A 43 -0.53 -13.99 -16.32
C CYS A 43 0.67 -14.74 -16.87
N VAL A 44 1.87 -14.21 -16.64
CA VAL A 44 3.13 -14.80 -17.11
C VAL A 44 4.01 -15.18 -15.94
N ALA A 45 4.65 -16.34 -16.00
CA ALA A 45 5.46 -16.90 -14.92
C ALA A 45 6.84 -16.23 -14.82
N ILE A 46 6.86 -14.93 -14.60
CA ILE A 46 8.06 -14.13 -14.33
C ILE A 46 7.90 -13.49 -12.96
N GLY A 47 8.87 -13.71 -12.07
CA GLY A 47 8.89 -13.10 -10.75
C GLY A 47 9.13 -11.60 -10.80
N ALA A 48 8.56 -10.86 -9.86
CA ALA A 48 8.68 -9.39 -9.81
C ALA A 48 10.11 -8.88 -9.65
N MET A 49 11.03 -9.69 -9.13
CA MET A 49 12.45 -9.36 -8.98
C MET A 49 13.34 -9.86 -10.12
N GLU A 50 12.77 -10.51 -11.12
CA GLU A 50 13.51 -11.00 -12.30
C GLU A 50 13.56 -9.90 -13.39
N PHE A 51 14.27 -8.83 -13.12
CA PHE A 51 14.27 -7.60 -13.94
C PHE A 51 14.68 -7.85 -15.39
N ASP A 52 15.71 -8.66 -15.63
CA ASP A 52 16.17 -8.97 -16.99
C ASP A 52 15.09 -9.69 -17.80
N LYS A 53 14.37 -10.61 -17.18
CA LYS A 53 13.26 -11.33 -17.81
C LYS A 53 12.06 -10.43 -18.06
N LEU A 54 11.75 -9.52 -17.11
CA LEU A 54 10.66 -8.54 -17.27
C LEU A 54 10.96 -7.60 -18.45
N VAL A 55 12.17 -7.07 -18.54
CA VAL A 55 12.59 -6.18 -19.63
C VAL A 55 12.56 -6.94 -20.97
N ALA A 56 13.09 -8.16 -21.04
CA ALA A 56 13.08 -8.97 -22.24
C ALA A 56 11.64 -9.27 -22.71
N PHE A 57 10.75 -9.62 -21.79
CA PHE A 57 9.34 -9.84 -22.06
C PHE A 57 8.66 -8.58 -22.61
N ALA A 58 8.90 -7.44 -21.99
CA ALA A 58 8.32 -6.16 -22.42
C ALA A 58 8.78 -5.78 -23.85
N LYS A 59 10.03 -6.06 -24.20
CA LYS A 59 10.54 -5.87 -25.57
C LYS A 59 9.91 -6.84 -26.56
N GLU A 60 9.88 -8.13 -26.21
CA GLU A 60 9.33 -9.19 -27.08
C GLU A 60 7.84 -8.95 -27.40
N LYS A 61 7.07 -8.58 -26.40
CA LYS A 61 5.62 -8.32 -26.53
C LYS A 61 5.30 -6.90 -27.01
N GLU A 62 6.29 -6.05 -27.17
CA GLU A 62 6.10 -4.64 -27.53
C GLU A 62 5.16 -3.92 -26.56
N ILE A 63 5.47 -4.03 -25.27
CA ILE A 63 4.69 -3.38 -24.20
C ILE A 63 4.82 -1.86 -24.28
N ASP A 64 3.68 -1.16 -24.30
CA ASP A 64 3.62 0.29 -24.38
C ASP A 64 3.80 0.96 -23.02
N LEU A 65 3.33 0.32 -21.96
CA LEU A 65 3.42 0.83 -20.58
C LEU A 65 3.54 -0.32 -19.59
N THR A 66 4.52 -0.23 -18.69
CA THR A 66 4.66 -1.15 -17.55
C THR A 66 4.34 -0.43 -16.25
N ILE A 67 3.53 -1.06 -15.41
CA ILE A 67 3.10 -0.54 -14.11
C ILE A 67 3.69 -1.43 -13.02
N ILE A 68 4.45 -0.83 -12.10
CA ILE A 68 5.04 -1.55 -10.96
C ILE A 68 4.13 -1.38 -9.75
N GLY A 69 3.54 -2.48 -9.27
CA GLY A 69 2.57 -2.46 -8.18
C GLY A 69 3.18 -2.59 -6.79
N MET A 70 4.37 -3.16 -6.65
CA MET A 70 4.94 -3.54 -5.34
C MET A 70 6.28 -2.86 -5.04
N ASP A 71 6.62 -2.83 -3.77
CA ASP A 71 7.76 -2.11 -3.19
C ASP A 71 9.13 -2.72 -3.52
N ASP A 72 9.30 -4.03 -3.35
CA ASP A 72 10.60 -4.71 -3.55
C ASP A 72 11.26 -4.39 -4.90
N PRO A 73 10.58 -4.55 -6.05
CA PRO A 73 11.18 -4.23 -7.33
C PRO A 73 11.46 -2.74 -7.50
N LEU A 74 10.65 -1.84 -6.94
CA LEU A 74 10.89 -0.40 -6.98
C LEU A 74 12.16 -0.01 -6.24
N VAL A 75 12.30 -0.48 -5.02
CA VAL A 75 13.51 -0.28 -4.20
C VAL A 75 14.73 -0.97 -4.84
N GLY A 76 14.53 -2.09 -5.51
CA GLY A 76 15.55 -2.84 -6.24
C GLY A 76 16.03 -2.17 -7.52
N GLY A 77 15.29 -1.19 -8.08
CA GLY A 77 15.70 -0.43 -9.26
C GLY A 77 15.12 -0.93 -10.58
N VAL A 78 13.97 -1.60 -10.57
CA VAL A 78 13.32 -2.10 -11.80
C VAL A 78 13.01 -0.98 -12.79
N VAL A 79 12.60 0.20 -12.32
CA VAL A 79 12.28 1.36 -13.17
C VAL A 79 13.52 1.81 -13.94
N ASP A 80 14.68 1.87 -13.27
CA ASP A 80 15.96 2.22 -13.91
C ASP A 80 16.30 1.25 -15.04
N GLU A 81 16.09 -0.04 -14.85
CA GLU A 81 16.34 -1.06 -15.86
C GLU A 81 15.39 -0.92 -17.08
N PHE A 82 14.11 -0.63 -16.85
CA PHE A 82 13.16 -0.36 -17.94
C PHE A 82 13.52 0.91 -18.71
N GLU A 83 13.88 1.98 -18.03
CA GLU A 83 14.28 3.25 -18.66
C GLU A 83 15.56 3.09 -19.50
N LYS A 84 16.58 2.36 -19.00
CA LYS A 84 17.78 2.01 -19.77
C LYS A 84 17.45 1.28 -21.08
N ALA A 85 16.42 0.48 -21.06
CA ALA A 85 15.95 -0.27 -22.22
C ALA A 85 15.07 0.55 -23.18
N GLY A 86 14.80 1.84 -22.85
CA GLY A 86 13.92 2.70 -23.64
C GLY A 86 12.44 2.38 -23.50
N LEU A 87 12.04 1.70 -22.41
CA LEU A 87 10.66 1.27 -22.15
C LEU A 87 9.98 2.24 -21.18
N ARG A 88 8.73 2.59 -21.48
CA ARG A 88 7.89 3.42 -20.59
C ARG A 88 7.47 2.61 -19.39
N VAL A 89 7.65 3.17 -18.20
CA VAL A 89 7.35 2.53 -16.93
C VAL A 89 6.79 3.54 -15.94
N PHE A 90 5.75 3.13 -15.20
CA PHE A 90 5.16 3.91 -14.13
C PHE A 90 5.67 3.41 -12.78
N GLY A 91 6.36 4.27 -12.07
CA GLY A 91 6.93 4.04 -10.76
C GLY A 91 8.17 4.90 -10.52
N PRO A 92 8.59 5.10 -9.27
CA PRO A 92 9.78 5.86 -8.95
C PRO A 92 11.06 5.08 -9.30
N ARG A 93 12.09 5.82 -9.72
CA ARG A 93 13.45 5.28 -9.84
C ARG A 93 13.98 4.86 -8.47
N LYS A 94 15.00 4.02 -8.46
CA LYS A 94 15.62 3.52 -7.23
C LYS A 94 16.01 4.65 -6.27
N ASN A 95 16.59 5.74 -6.78
CA ASN A 95 17.00 6.88 -5.96
C ASN A 95 15.83 7.61 -5.30
N ALA A 96 14.63 7.56 -5.86
CA ALA A 96 13.42 8.15 -5.30
C ALA A 96 12.64 7.13 -4.44
N ALA A 97 12.67 5.85 -4.79
CA ALA A 97 12.04 4.77 -4.02
C ALA A 97 12.63 4.60 -2.60
N ILE A 98 13.78 5.20 -2.33
CA ILE A 98 14.37 5.28 -0.99
C ILE A 98 13.44 5.94 0.02
N LEU A 99 12.48 6.74 -0.44
CA LEU A 99 11.44 7.33 0.43
C LEU A 99 10.68 6.25 1.23
N GLU A 100 10.47 5.07 0.65
CA GLU A 100 9.98 3.88 1.33
C GLU A 100 11.11 2.95 1.78
N GLY A 101 12.15 2.81 0.98
CA GLY A 101 13.25 1.88 1.19
C GLY A 101 14.10 2.18 2.43
N SER A 102 14.09 3.42 2.92
CA SER A 102 14.79 3.83 4.15
C SER A 102 13.93 4.76 5.00
N LYS A 103 13.52 4.28 6.15
CA LYS A 103 12.80 5.08 7.15
C LYS A 103 13.68 6.20 7.72
N ALA A 104 14.97 5.92 7.93
CA ALA A 104 15.94 6.91 8.37
C ALA A 104 16.05 8.06 7.37
N PHE A 105 16.16 7.75 6.08
CA PHE A 105 16.18 8.76 5.02
C PHE A 105 14.91 9.62 5.05
N SER A 106 13.74 9.02 5.10
CA SER A 106 12.47 9.78 5.08
C SER A 106 12.31 10.66 6.30
N LYS A 107 12.76 10.21 7.48
CA LYS A 107 12.75 11.02 8.70
C LYS A 107 13.70 12.22 8.59
N ASP A 108 14.92 11.99 8.11
CA ASP A 108 15.90 13.07 7.92
C ASP A 108 15.42 14.07 6.87
N LEU A 109 14.77 13.60 5.80
CA LEU A 109 14.14 14.46 4.79
C LEU A 109 13.07 15.36 5.42
N MET A 110 12.15 14.77 6.19
CA MET A 110 11.07 15.52 6.84
C MET A 110 11.60 16.55 7.82
N LYS A 111 12.62 16.19 8.61
CA LYS A 111 13.28 17.12 9.53
C LYS A 111 13.95 18.29 8.78
N LYS A 112 14.70 17.99 7.72
CA LYS A 112 15.42 18.99 6.91
C LYS A 112 14.48 19.99 6.26
N TYR A 113 13.33 19.55 5.79
CA TYR A 113 12.37 20.37 5.04
C TYR A 113 11.13 20.78 5.87
N ASN A 114 11.19 20.63 7.19
CA ASN A 114 10.12 21.00 8.12
C ASN A 114 8.74 20.38 7.81
N ILE A 115 8.74 19.14 7.36
CA ILE A 115 7.51 18.37 7.15
C ILE A 115 7.10 17.75 8.49
N PRO A 116 5.84 17.97 8.96
CA PRO A 116 5.41 17.48 10.26
C PRO A 116 5.47 15.96 10.38
N THR A 117 6.19 15.46 11.38
CA THR A 117 6.30 14.04 11.72
C THR A 117 6.65 13.87 13.19
N ALA A 118 6.66 12.63 13.70
CA ALA A 118 7.10 12.31 15.07
C ALA A 118 8.56 12.71 15.31
N ALA A 119 8.87 13.14 16.51
CA ALA A 119 10.26 13.31 16.95
C ALA A 119 10.96 11.95 16.91
N TYR A 120 12.22 11.91 16.48
CA TYR A 120 12.94 10.67 16.23
C TYR A 120 14.45 10.83 16.39
N GLU A 121 15.14 9.70 16.53
CA GLU A 121 16.59 9.56 16.39
C GLU A 121 16.94 8.30 15.61
N ASN A 122 18.02 8.37 14.82
CA ASN A 122 18.55 7.25 14.06
C ASN A 122 19.74 6.62 14.77
N PHE A 123 19.84 5.28 14.72
CA PHE A 123 20.91 4.52 15.37
C PHE A 123 21.50 3.48 14.42
N ASP A 124 22.83 3.48 14.32
CA ASP A 124 23.59 2.52 13.50
C ASP A 124 24.16 1.35 14.33
N ASN A 125 24.04 1.41 15.66
CA ASN A 125 24.45 0.35 16.56
C ASN A 125 23.50 0.23 17.76
N ALA A 126 23.49 -0.96 18.36
CA ALA A 126 22.57 -1.27 19.46
C ALA A 126 22.96 -0.56 20.77
N GLU A 127 24.24 -0.31 21.01
CA GLU A 127 24.72 0.30 22.25
C GLU A 127 24.18 1.72 22.41
N ASP A 128 24.28 2.53 21.35
CA ASP A 128 23.76 3.90 21.34
C ASP A 128 22.23 3.91 21.46
N ALA A 129 21.54 2.99 20.78
CA ALA A 129 20.08 2.87 20.87
C ALA A 129 19.64 2.50 22.31
N LEU A 130 20.29 1.54 22.94
CA LEU A 130 20.00 1.15 24.32
C LEU A 130 20.27 2.29 25.31
N SER A 131 21.36 3.03 25.11
CA SER A 131 21.70 4.20 25.93
C SER A 131 20.65 5.30 25.81
N TYR A 132 20.18 5.59 24.60
CA TYR A 132 19.11 6.56 24.36
C TYR A 132 17.81 6.20 25.10
N LEU A 133 17.46 4.91 25.15
CA LEU A 133 16.23 4.45 25.78
C LEU A 133 16.18 4.74 27.30
N GLU A 134 17.33 4.86 27.96
CA GLU A 134 17.37 5.13 29.41
C GLU A 134 16.71 6.47 29.79
N THR A 135 16.66 7.42 28.86
CA THR A 135 16.06 8.75 29.08
C THR A 135 14.81 8.98 28.25
N ALA A 136 14.43 8.01 27.40
CA ALA A 136 13.26 8.13 26.52
C ALA A 136 11.95 7.96 27.29
N LYS A 137 10.91 8.65 26.80
CA LYS A 137 9.54 8.50 27.35
C LYS A 137 8.87 7.29 26.73
N MET A 138 8.12 6.55 27.53
CA MET A 138 7.27 5.44 27.07
C MET A 138 5.81 5.89 26.98
N PRO A 139 5.00 5.33 26.04
CA PRO A 139 5.41 4.36 25.01
C PRO A 139 6.31 4.97 23.93
N ILE A 140 7.07 4.10 23.23
CA ILE A 140 8.01 4.49 22.18
C ILE A 140 7.88 3.54 20.99
N VAL A 141 8.28 3.98 19.80
CA VAL A 141 8.20 3.19 18.57
C VAL A 141 9.59 2.91 18.03
N LEU A 142 9.88 1.63 17.80
CA LEU A 142 11.12 1.16 17.17
C LEU A 142 10.81 0.73 15.74
N LYS A 143 11.57 1.23 14.78
CA LYS A 143 11.43 0.87 13.36
C LYS A 143 12.75 0.38 12.79
N ALA A 144 12.79 -0.85 12.28
CA ALA A 144 13.91 -1.31 11.46
C ALA A 144 13.97 -0.48 10.17
N ASP A 145 15.17 -0.10 9.75
CA ASP A 145 15.36 0.67 8.52
C ASP A 145 15.36 -0.25 7.30
N GLY A 146 14.45 -0.04 6.38
CA GLY A 146 14.27 -0.85 5.18
C GLY A 146 12.92 -1.52 5.08
N LEU A 147 12.75 -2.32 4.02
CA LEU A 147 11.53 -3.10 3.79
C LEU A 147 11.53 -4.31 4.73
N ALA A 148 10.57 -4.35 5.64
CA ALA A 148 10.40 -5.43 6.61
C ALA A 148 8.98 -6.03 6.54
N LEU A 149 8.34 -5.98 5.36
CA LEU A 149 6.99 -6.48 5.10
C LEU A 149 5.93 -5.95 6.10
N GLY A 150 6.10 -4.69 6.54
CA GLY A 150 5.23 -4.08 7.55
C GLY A 150 5.42 -4.60 8.99
N LYS A 151 6.36 -5.54 9.20
CA LYS A 151 6.59 -6.18 10.50
C LYS A 151 7.72 -5.52 11.30
N GLY A 152 8.50 -4.66 10.68
CA GLY A 152 9.67 -4.01 11.30
C GLY A 152 9.34 -2.85 12.24
N VAL A 153 8.09 -2.73 12.71
CA VAL A 153 7.64 -1.67 13.62
C VAL A 153 7.18 -2.29 14.92
N LEU A 154 7.79 -1.87 16.03
CA LEU A 154 7.46 -2.32 17.39
C LEU A 154 7.02 -1.13 18.23
N ILE A 155 5.82 -1.20 18.80
CA ILE A 155 5.33 -0.25 19.80
C ILE A 155 5.65 -0.85 21.16
N CYS A 156 6.49 -0.16 21.95
CA CYS A 156 6.98 -0.62 23.23
C CYS A 156 6.37 0.25 24.35
N ASN A 157 5.66 -0.37 25.27
CA ASN A 157 5.00 0.33 26.37
C ASN A 157 5.91 0.49 27.58
N THR A 158 6.93 -0.34 27.71
CA THR A 158 7.89 -0.33 28.81
C THR A 158 9.32 -0.24 28.31
N LEU A 159 10.24 0.22 29.18
CA LEU A 159 11.65 0.27 28.88
C LEU A 159 12.22 -1.12 28.53
N GLU A 160 11.81 -2.16 29.26
CA GLU A 160 12.28 -3.53 29.01
C GLU A 160 11.82 -4.05 27.64
N GLU A 161 10.56 -3.82 27.27
CA GLU A 161 10.07 -4.15 25.92
C GLU A 161 10.88 -3.43 24.83
N ALA A 162 11.22 -2.15 25.05
CA ALA A 162 12.01 -1.37 24.12
C ALA A 162 13.44 -1.91 24.00
N LYS A 163 14.09 -2.24 25.11
CA LYS A 163 15.43 -2.86 25.11
C LYS A 163 15.44 -4.21 24.39
N ASP A 164 14.46 -5.04 24.65
CA ASP A 164 14.31 -6.33 23.97
C ASP A 164 14.07 -6.14 22.47
N GLY A 165 13.28 -5.14 22.10
CA GLY A 165 13.07 -4.75 20.70
C GLY A 165 14.35 -4.31 19.99
N VAL A 166 15.18 -3.50 20.62
CA VAL A 166 16.49 -3.10 20.09
C VAL A 166 17.38 -4.33 19.86
N ARG A 167 17.47 -5.22 20.86
CA ARG A 167 18.25 -6.45 20.73
C ARG A 167 17.76 -7.33 19.59
N SER A 168 16.48 -7.57 19.53
CA SER A 168 15.84 -8.37 18.47
C SER A 168 16.10 -7.82 17.07
N ILE A 169 15.95 -6.51 16.87
CA ILE A 169 16.12 -5.86 15.57
C ILE A 169 17.62 -5.79 15.19
N MET A 170 18.47 -5.27 16.08
CA MET A 170 19.84 -4.91 15.74
C MET A 170 20.87 -6.00 16.01
N LEU A 171 20.67 -6.83 17.02
CA LEU A 171 21.61 -7.90 17.40
C LEU A 171 21.19 -9.24 16.81
N ASP A 172 19.95 -9.66 17.03
CA ASP A 172 19.45 -10.95 16.54
C ASP A 172 19.08 -10.91 15.05
N LYS A 173 19.06 -9.71 14.46
CA LYS A 173 18.75 -9.49 13.04
C LYS A 173 17.44 -10.12 12.60
N GLN A 174 16.39 -10.01 13.43
CA GLN A 174 15.05 -10.55 13.13
C GLN A 174 14.53 -10.14 11.75
N PHE A 175 14.91 -8.96 11.25
CA PHE A 175 14.53 -8.43 9.93
C PHE A 175 15.73 -8.36 8.96
N GLY A 176 16.74 -9.23 9.17
CA GLY A 176 17.91 -9.27 8.30
C GLY A 176 18.66 -7.94 8.26
N THR A 177 19.09 -7.54 7.07
CA THR A 177 19.85 -6.29 6.84
C THR A 177 19.07 -5.02 7.17
N ALA A 178 17.72 -5.05 7.17
CA ALA A 178 16.90 -3.93 7.63
C ALA A 178 17.16 -3.56 9.09
N GLY A 179 17.64 -4.51 9.91
CA GLY A 179 18.06 -4.28 11.30
C GLY A 179 19.46 -3.68 11.48
N ASN A 180 20.18 -3.35 10.40
CA ASN A 180 21.50 -2.71 10.52
C ASN A 180 21.40 -1.26 11.00
N ARG A 181 20.27 -0.61 10.75
CA ARG A 181 19.92 0.71 11.23
C ARG A 181 18.54 0.68 11.84
N MET A 182 18.29 1.52 12.83
CA MET A 182 17.01 1.65 13.51
C MET A 182 16.62 3.12 13.63
N VAL A 183 15.31 3.38 13.49
CA VAL A 183 14.70 4.65 13.87
C VAL A 183 13.93 4.44 15.18
N ILE A 184 14.19 5.29 16.15
CA ILE A 184 13.39 5.35 17.39
C ILE A 184 12.58 6.64 17.36
N GLU A 185 11.27 6.53 17.45
CA GLU A 185 10.37 7.69 17.40
C GLU A 185 9.44 7.75 18.61
N GLU A 186 9.00 8.99 18.92
CA GLU A 186 7.91 9.17 19.85
C GLU A 186 6.63 8.47 19.39
N PHE A 187 5.86 7.97 20.34
CA PHE A 187 4.56 7.40 20.06
C PHE A 187 3.54 8.53 19.85
N MET A 188 2.98 8.61 18.65
CA MET A 188 1.90 9.55 18.35
C MET A 188 0.56 8.93 18.64
N THR A 189 -0.38 9.74 19.16
CA THR A 189 -1.77 9.37 19.37
C THR A 189 -2.68 10.14 18.42
N GLY A 190 -3.70 9.49 17.92
CA GLY A 190 -4.63 10.08 16.96
C GLY A 190 -5.31 9.03 16.10
N ARG A 191 -5.83 9.47 14.96
CA ARG A 191 -6.39 8.59 13.92
C ARG A 191 -5.45 8.45 12.75
N GLU A 192 -5.24 7.23 12.33
CA GLU A 192 -4.51 6.96 11.10
C GLU A 192 -5.41 7.16 9.89
N VAL A 193 -4.90 7.84 8.87
CA VAL A 193 -5.55 8.03 7.58
C VAL A 193 -4.51 7.83 6.48
N SER A 194 -4.93 7.19 5.40
CA SER A 194 -4.09 6.96 4.22
C SER A 194 -4.53 7.86 3.07
N VAL A 195 -3.57 8.52 2.43
CA VAL A 195 -3.80 9.30 1.20
C VAL A 195 -2.80 8.87 0.15
N LEU A 196 -3.31 8.30 -0.95
CA LEU A 196 -2.51 7.96 -2.12
C LEU A 196 -2.45 9.16 -3.05
N SER A 197 -1.33 9.39 -3.71
CA SER A 197 -1.13 10.55 -4.55
C SER A 197 -0.36 10.21 -5.82
N TYR A 198 -0.80 10.73 -6.96
CA TYR A 198 -0.03 10.72 -8.20
C TYR A 198 1.00 11.85 -8.18
N VAL A 199 2.21 11.57 -8.65
CA VAL A 199 3.33 12.53 -8.67
C VAL A 199 4.08 12.42 -9.99
N ASP A 200 4.37 13.56 -10.61
CA ASP A 200 5.10 13.66 -11.89
C ASP A 200 6.50 14.29 -11.78
N GLY A 201 7.03 14.37 -10.57
CA GLY A 201 8.32 15.00 -10.26
C GLY A 201 8.19 16.43 -9.74
N LYS A 202 7.14 17.15 -10.09
CA LYS A 202 6.88 18.54 -9.67
C LYS A 202 5.47 18.77 -9.15
N THR A 203 4.48 18.13 -9.75
CA THR A 203 3.06 18.23 -9.39
C THR A 203 2.63 17.00 -8.61
N ILE A 204 1.81 17.19 -7.60
CA ILE A 204 1.16 16.13 -6.85
C ILE A 204 -0.35 16.30 -6.92
N LYS A 205 -1.07 15.21 -7.16
CA LYS A 205 -2.54 15.14 -7.10
C LYS A 205 -2.97 14.01 -6.21
N THR A 206 -3.63 14.36 -5.12
CA THR A 206 -4.11 13.40 -4.13
C THR A 206 -5.38 12.72 -4.58
N MET A 207 -5.50 11.43 -4.26
CA MET A 207 -6.72 10.67 -4.41
C MET A 207 -7.60 10.84 -3.16
N THR A 208 -8.80 10.30 -3.21
CA THR A 208 -9.69 10.24 -2.04
C THR A 208 -9.02 9.52 -0.87
N SER A 209 -9.29 9.97 0.35
CA SER A 209 -8.72 9.36 1.56
C SER A 209 -9.23 7.95 1.80
N ALA A 210 -8.48 7.16 2.55
CA ALA A 210 -8.87 5.84 3.01
C ALA A 210 -8.41 5.63 4.46
N GLN A 211 -8.98 4.65 5.12
CA GLN A 211 -8.60 4.27 6.49
C GLN A 211 -8.51 2.75 6.59
N ASP A 212 -7.31 2.26 6.92
CA ASP A 212 -6.99 0.85 7.02
C ASP A 212 -7.07 0.35 8.47
N HIS A 213 -7.11 -0.98 8.63
CA HIS A 213 -7.14 -1.69 9.91
C HIS A 213 -5.96 -2.67 9.96
N LYS A 214 -4.90 -2.29 10.66
CA LYS A 214 -3.60 -3.01 10.66
C LYS A 214 -3.58 -4.26 11.51
N ARG A 215 -4.38 -4.33 12.57
CA ARG A 215 -4.35 -5.47 13.51
C ARG A 215 -5.13 -6.67 12.98
N ALA A 216 -4.66 -7.87 13.31
CA ALA A 216 -5.22 -9.12 12.81
C ALA A 216 -6.62 -9.44 13.37
N MET A 217 -6.92 -9.01 14.60
CA MET A 217 -8.12 -9.41 15.34
C MET A 217 -9.05 -8.23 15.62
N ASP A 218 -10.33 -8.55 15.88
CA ASP A 218 -11.33 -7.58 16.30
C ASP A 218 -10.85 -6.76 17.52
N GLY A 219 -11.31 -5.52 17.62
CA GLY A 219 -10.93 -4.60 18.69
C GLY A 219 -9.48 -4.11 18.61
N ASP A 220 -8.89 -4.13 17.41
CA ASP A 220 -7.49 -3.77 17.16
C ASP A 220 -6.51 -4.57 18.02
N GLN A 221 -6.76 -5.84 18.14
CA GLN A 221 -5.93 -6.79 18.89
C GLN A 221 -5.08 -7.65 17.95
N GLY A 222 -4.13 -8.36 18.54
CA GLY A 222 -3.24 -9.26 17.82
C GLY A 222 -2.07 -8.55 17.14
N LEU A 223 -1.44 -9.25 16.21
CA LEU A 223 -0.25 -8.77 15.50
C LEU A 223 -0.62 -7.77 14.39
N ASN A 224 0.34 -6.92 14.04
CA ASN A 224 0.24 -6.10 12.84
C ASN A 224 0.25 -6.98 11.58
N THR A 225 -0.52 -6.55 10.60
CA THR A 225 -0.66 -7.20 9.29
C THR A 225 -0.42 -6.21 8.16
N GLY A 226 -0.59 -6.66 6.92
CA GLY A 226 -0.63 -5.77 5.76
C GLY A 226 -1.91 -4.93 5.65
N GLY A 227 -2.91 -5.22 6.47
CA GLY A 227 -4.25 -4.60 6.48
C GLY A 227 -5.35 -5.66 6.37
N MET A 228 -6.34 -5.56 7.26
CA MET A 228 -7.46 -6.51 7.35
C MET A 228 -8.75 -5.96 6.77
N GLY A 229 -8.72 -4.75 6.29
CA GLY A 229 -9.84 -4.07 5.66
C GLY A 229 -9.66 -2.56 5.69
N THR A 230 -10.41 -1.88 4.84
CA THR A 230 -10.28 -0.44 4.65
C THR A 230 -11.59 0.15 4.17
N PHE A 231 -11.75 1.44 4.34
CA PHE A 231 -12.89 2.19 3.78
C PHE A 231 -12.44 3.53 3.20
N SER A 232 -13.22 4.08 2.31
CA SER A 232 -13.00 5.37 1.65
C SER A 232 -14.35 6.06 1.36
N PRO A 233 -14.45 7.39 1.60
CA PRO A 233 -13.45 8.27 2.19
C PRO A 233 -13.41 8.13 3.72
N SER A 234 -12.34 8.62 4.37
CA SER A 234 -12.32 8.74 5.82
C SER A 234 -13.11 9.98 6.25
N PRO A 235 -14.12 9.84 7.13
CA PRO A 235 -14.90 10.99 7.60
C PRO A 235 -14.09 11.93 8.52
N PHE A 236 -12.92 11.48 8.98
CA PHE A 236 -12.01 12.27 9.81
C PHE A 236 -11.02 13.09 9.00
N TYR A 237 -10.90 12.80 7.71
CA TYR A 237 -10.10 13.58 6.78
C TYR A 237 -10.95 14.71 6.21
N THR A 238 -11.07 15.78 7.00
CA THR A 238 -11.89 16.96 6.70
C THR A 238 -11.19 17.87 5.69
N GLU A 239 -11.94 18.83 5.12
CA GLU A 239 -11.38 19.86 4.25
C GLU A 239 -10.25 20.65 4.94
N GLU A 240 -10.38 20.96 6.22
CA GLU A 240 -9.35 21.64 7.03
C GLU A 240 -8.07 20.79 7.13
N VAL A 241 -8.21 19.46 7.33
CA VAL A 241 -7.08 18.52 7.35
C VAL A 241 -6.41 18.47 5.98
N GLU A 242 -7.20 18.41 4.91
CA GLU A 242 -6.68 18.39 3.55
C GLU A 242 -5.90 19.67 3.22
N GLU A 243 -6.45 20.84 3.53
CA GLU A 243 -5.77 22.14 3.32
C GLU A 243 -4.44 22.21 4.05
N PHE A 244 -4.40 21.75 5.30
CA PHE A 244 -3.16 21.67 6.07
C PHE A 244 -2.13 20.76 5.40
N CYS A 245 -2.55 19.55 5.01
CA CYS A 245 -1.68 18.58 4.37
C CYS A 245 -1.16 19.06 3.00
N GLN A 246 -2.01 19.71 2.20
CA GLN A 246 -1.62 20.31 0.93
C GLN A 246 -0.51 21.37 1.14
N LYS A 247 -0.68 22.20 2.15
CA LYS A 247 0.23 23.32 2.42
C LYS A 247 1.56 22.87 3.02
N TYR A 248 1.56 21.90 3.94
CA TYR A 248 2.73 21.59 4.77
C TYR A 248 3.33 20.20 4.53
N ILE A 249 2.64 19.30 3.86
CA ILE A 249 3.06 17.90 3.72
C ILE A 249 3.23 17.50 2.26
N TYR A 250 2.19 17.58 1.44
CA TYR A 250 2.19 16.93 0.12
C TYR A 250 3.17 17.56 -0.86
N GLN A 251 2.96 18.82 -1.20
CA GLN A 251 3.86 19.51 -2.13
C GLN A 251 5.26 19.67 -1.53
N ALA A 252 5.35 19.90 -0.22
CA ALA A 252 6.64 19.98 0.48
C ALA A 252 7.47 18.69 0.33
N THR A 253 6.83 17.50 0.35
CA THR A 253 7.51 16.23 0.12
C THR A 253 8.06 16.12 -1.30
N VAL A 254 7.27 16.46 -2.31
CA VAL A 254 7.69 16.44 -3.72
C VAL A 254 8.85 17.40 -3.97
N ASP A 255 8.75 18.62 -3.44
CA ASP A 255 9.78 19.64 -3.57
C ASP A 255 11.08 19.24 -2.85
N ALA A 256 10.97 18.63 -1.66
CA ALA A 256 12.11 18.11 -0.92
C ALA A 256 12.84 17.01 -1.69
N MET A 257 12.12 16.05 -2.26
CA MET A 257 12.70 14.97 -3.07
C MET A 257 13.43 15.54 -4.30
N ARG A 258 12.84 16.51 -4.96
CA ARG A 258 13.47 17.19 -6.10
C ARG A 258 14.72 17.97 -5.69
N ALA A 259 14.69 18.67 -4.56
CA ALA A 259 15.83 19.40 -4.02
C ALA A 259 17.01 18.47 -3.65
N GLU A 260 16.72 17.23 -3.26
CA GLU A 260 17.74 16.20 -3.01
C GLU A 260 18.26 15.51 -4.29
N GLY A 261 17.80 15.92 -5.48
CA GLY A 261 18.16 15.27 -6.75
C GLY A 261 17.50 13.91 -6.94
N ARG A 262 16.40 13.67 -6.27
CA ARG A 262 15.64 12.40 -6.24
C ARG A 262 14.22 12.62 -6.76
N GLU A 263 14.10 13.12 -7.98
CA GLU A 263 12.80 13.36 -8.60
C GLU A 263 11.90 12.13 -8.52
N PHE A 264 10.71 12.30 -7.95
CA PHE A 264 9.77 11.20 -7.73
C PHE A 264 8.66 11.24 -8.79
N LYS A 265 8.53 10.17 -9.56
CA LYS A 265 7.39 9.93 -10.47
C LYS A 265 6.71 8.61 -10.10
N GLY A 266 5.42 8.63 -9.87
CA GLY A 266 4.67 7.45 -9.46
C GLY A 266 3.66 7.76 -8.37
N ILE A 267 3.46 6.83 -7.45
CA ILE A 267 2.57 6.98 -6.30
C ILE A 267 3.39 7.24 -5.04
N ILE A 268 3.05 8.33 -4.33
CA ILE A 268 3.40 8.47 -2.92
C ILE A 268 2.16 8.15 -2.09
N PHE A 269 2.29 7.17 -1.23
CA PHE A 269 1.33 6.86 -0.19
C PHE A 269 1.75 7.60 1.08
N PHE A 270 0.88 8.46 1.58
CA PHE A 270 1.05 9.14 2.86
C PHE A 270 0.26 8.41 3.92
N GLY A 271 0.95 7.78 4.88
CA GLY A 271 0.35 7.37 6.14
C GLY A 271 0.37 8.56 7.08
N LEU A 272 -0.80 9.05 7.47
CA LEU A 272 -0.96 10.22 8.32
C LEU A 272 -1.50 9.82 9.69
N MET A 273 -1.02 10.51 10.73
CA MET A 273 -1.62 10.50 12.05
C MET A 273 -2.28 11.86 12.27
N LEU A 274 -3.60 11.86 12.46
CA LEU A 274 -4.36 13.05 12.80
C LEU A 274 -4.30 13.24 14.31
N THR A 275 -3.29 13.99 14.78
CA THR A 275 -3.04 14.24 16.21
C THR A 275 -3.80 15.46 16.71
N ALA A 276 -3.84 15.66 18.03
CA ALA A 276 -4.44 16.84 18.64
C ALA A 276 -3.75 18.15 18.20
N ASP A 277 -2.49 18.08 17.80
CA ASP A 277 -1.70 19.23 17.33
C ASP A 277 -1.68 19.35 15.78
N GLY A 278 -2.53 18.61 15.10
CA GLY A 278 -2.65 18.60 13.65
C GLY A 278 -2.10 17.33 12.99
N PRO A 279 -2.26 17.23 11.65
CA PRO A 279 -1.76 16.10 10.88
C PRO A 279 -0.24 15.99 10.90
N ARG A 280 0.28 14.76 11.03
CA ARG A 280 1.70 14.43 10.94
C ARG A 280 1.90 13.19 10.07
N VAL A 281 3.01 13.15 9.35
CA VAL A 281 3.38 11.97 8.56
C VAL A 281 3.82 10.85 9.50
N LEU A 282 3.14 9.72 9.41
CA LEU A 282 3.51 8.49 10.11
C LEU A 282 4.54 7.70 9.31
N GLU A 283 4.30 7.56 8.01
CA GLU A 283 5.18 6.87 7.07
C GLU A 283 4.90 7.26 5.62
N TYR A 284 5.87 7.00 4.75
CA TYR A 284 5.69 7.02 3.30
C TYR A 284 5.78 5.60 2.72
N ASN A 285 5.00 5.36 1.66
CA ASN A 285 5.27 4.25 0.75
C ASN A 285 5.38 4.78 -0.68
N ALA A 286 6.18 4.12 -1.50
CA ALA A 286 6.51 4.57 -2.87
C ALA A 286 5.68 3.83 -3.95
N ARG A 287 4.48 3.40 -3.60
CA ARG A 287 3.59 2.57 -4.42
C ARG A 287 2.15 2.67 -3.92
N PHE A 288 1.23 2.11 -4.69
CA PHE A 288 -0.14 1.95 -4.25
C PHE A 288 -0.24 1.16 -2.93
N GLY A 289 -1.22 1.50 -2.08
CA GLY A 289 -1.53 0.77 -0.85
C GLY A 289 -2.27 -0.54 -1.11
N ASP A 290 -2.19 -1.46 -0.16
CA ASP A 290 -2.92 -2.71 -0.14
C ASP A 290 -3.40 -3.01 1.29
N PRO A 291 -4.70 -2.83 1.65
CA PRO A 291 -5.85 -2.89 0.75
C PRO A 291 -6.45 -1.54 0.30
N GLU A 292 -5.82 -0.40 0.50
CA GLU A 292 -6.40 0.92 0.20
C GLU A 292 -6.80 1.07 -1.28
N THR A 293 -5.99 0.54 -2.18
CA THR A 293 -6.26 0.58 -3.63
C THR A 293 -7.61 -0.06 -3.97
N GLN A 294 -8.01 -1.09 -3.24
CA GLN A 294 -9.26 -1.82 -3.43
C GLN A 294 -10.53 -1.01 -3.10
N VAL A 295 -10.42 0.11 -2.42
CA VAL A 295 -11.54 1.04 -2.17
C VAL A 295 -11.39 2.36 -2.91
N VAL A 296 -10.17 2.77 -3.27
CA VAL A 296 -9.91 4.03 -3.94
C VAL A 296 -10.17 3.93 -5.44
N LEU A 297 -9.62 2.93 -6.13
CA LEU A 297 -9.79 2.76 -7.57
C LEU A 297 -11.23 2.49 -8.01
N PRO A 298 -12.06 1.70 -7.29
CA PRO A 298 -13.47 1.56 -7.64
C PRO A 298 -14.29 2.85 -7.63
N ARG A 299 -13.82 3.87 -6.92
CA ARG A 299 -14.45 5.19 -6.85
C ARG A 299 -13.85 6.21 -7.82
N MET A 300 -12.73 5.89 -8.46
CA MET A 300 -12.05 6.78 -9.42
C MET A 300 -12.76 6.80 -10.76
N LYS A 301 -13.12 7.98 -11.24
CA LYS A 301 -13.78 8.20 -12.54
C LYS A 301 -12.78 8.42 -13.66
N THR A 302 -11.70 9.14 -13.37
CA THR A 302 -10.64 9.44 -14.34
C THR A 302 -9.94 8.16 -14.79
N ASP A 303 -9.63 8.06 -16.08
CA ASP A 303 -8.92 6.92 -16.66
C ASP A 303 -7.50 6.82 -16.03
N ILE A 304 -7.20 5.68 -15.40
CA ILE A 304 -5.92 5.43 -14.72
C ILE A 304 -4.74 5.53 -15.69
N ILE A 305 -4.90 5.12 -16.94
CA ILE A 305 -3.84 5.18 -17.95
C ILE A 305 -3.52 6.64 -18.32
N GLU A 306 -4.52 7.47 -18.46
CA GLU A 306 -4.33 8.91 -18.72
C GLU A 306 -3.49 9.57 -17.61
N VAL A 307 -3.81 9.28 -16.36
CA VAL A 307 -3.07 9.83 -15.22
C VAL A 307 -1.64 9.31 -15.16
N MET A 308 -1.44 8.01 -15.36
CA MET A 308 -0.11 7.40 -15.34
C MET A 308 0.79 7.92 -16.47
N GLU A 309 0.25 8.05 -17.67
CA GLU A 309 0.99 8.65 -18.79
C GLU A 309 1.37 10.10 -18.50
N ALA A 310 0.44 10.89 -17.95
CA ALA A 310 0.71 12.26 -17.54
C ALA A 310 1.81 12.36 -16.47
N CYS A 311 1.86 11.43 -15.52
CA CYS A 311 2.95 11.35 -14.52
C CYS A 311 4.31 11.13 -15.20
N ILE A 312 4.38 10.18 -16.13
CA ILE A 312 5.63 9.88 -16.86
C ILE A 312 6.07 11.08 -17.68
N ASP A 313 5.15 11.75 -18.33
CA ASP A 313 5.42 12.87 -19.26
C ASP A 313 5.57 14.24 -18.57
N GLY A 314 5.40 14.30 -17.24
CA GLY A 314 5.51 15.55 -16.49
C GLY A 314 4.36 16.54 -16.77
N LYS A 315 3.17 16.01 -17.04
CA LYS A 315 1.95 16.76 -17.43
C LYS A 315 0.77 16.51 -16.48
N LEU A 316 1.05 16.12 -15.24
CA LEU A 316 0.00 15.84 -14.27
C LEU A 316 -0.87 17.06 -13.95
N ASP A 317 -0.32 18.25 -14.07
CA ASP A 317 -1.04 19.53 -13.92
C ASP A 317 -2.17 19.72 -14.95
N GLU A 318 -2.09 19.05 -16.10
CA GLU A 318 -3.13 19.08 -17.16
C GLU A 318 -4.28 18.09 -16.93
N VAL A 319 -4.16 17.18 -15.95
CA VAL A 319 -5.15 16.14 -15.65
C VAL A 319 -6.00 16.52 -14.46
N GLU A 320 -7.32 16.38 -14.58
CA GLU A 320 -8.26 16.52 -13.48
C GLU A 320 -8.63 15.15 -12.92
N LEU A 321 -8.36 14.94 -11.62
CA LEU A 321 -8.76 13.71 -10.93
C LEU A 321 -10.18 13.84 -10.40
N GLU A 322 -11.05 12.95 -10.85
CA GLU A 322 -12.43 12.88 -10.40
C GLU A 322 -12.74 11.55 -9.72
N PHE A 323 -13.49 11.62 -8.65
CA PHE A 323 -14.00 10.47 -7.90
C PHE A 323 -15.53 10.50 -7.83
N GLU A 324 -16.15 9.34 -7.66
CA GLU A 324 -17.56 9.23 -7.40
C GLU A 324 -17.90 9.80 -6.00
N ASP A 325 -19.06 10.42 -5.89
CA ASP A 325 -19.60 10.90 -4.61
C ASP A 325 -20.37 9.77 -3.92
N ASN A 326 -19.63 8.75 -3.50
CA ASN A 326 -20.13 7.58 -2.81
C ASN A 326 -19.07 7.09 -1.81
N ALA A 327 -19.27 5.91 -1.27
CA ALA A 327 -18.29 5.27 -0.37
C ALA A 327 -18.00 3.84 -0.83
N ALA A 328 -16.86 3.31 -0.37
CA ALA A 328 -16.48 1.91 -0.57
C ALA A 328 -15.87 1.35 0.71
N VAL A 329 -16.14 0.09 0.99
CA VAL A 329 -15.56 -0.68 2.10
C VAL A 329 -15.02 -1.99 1.56
N CYS A 330 -13.80 -2.35 1.97
CA CYS A 330 -13.16 -3.62 1.66
C CYS A 330 -12.93 -4.40 2.95
N VAL A 331 -13.42 -5.63 3.00
CA VAL A 331 -13.17 -6.59 4.07
C VAL A 331 -12.23 -7.67 3.55
N VAL A 332 -11.08 -7.84 4.19
CA VAL A 332 -10.11 -8.86 3.81
C VAL A 332 -10.54 -10.21 4.38
N LEU A 333 -10.60 -11.22 3.51
CA LEU A 333 -10.74 -12.62 3.89
C LEU A 333 -9.35 -13.24 3.89
N ALA A 334 -8.90 -13.66 5.06
CA ALA A 334 -7.57 -14.21 5.29
C ALA A 334 -7.63 -15.70 5.60
N SER A 335 -6.49 -16.38 5.46
CA SER A 335 -6.28 -17.73 5.99
C SER A 335 -6.14 -17.67 7.51
N ASP A 336 -6.87 -18.51 8.23
CA ASP A 336 -6.76 -18.60 9.67
C ASP A 336 -5.30 -18.88 10.09
N GLY A 337 -4.81 -18.13 11.08
CA GLY A 337 -3.42 -18.13 11.51
C GLY A 337 -2.58 -16.96 10.96
N TYR A 338 -3.02 -16.29 9.89
CA TYR A 338 -2.34 -15.09 9.38
C TYR A 338 -2.27 -13.99 10.48
N PRO A 339 -1.16 -13.25 10.66
CA PRO A 339 0.05 -13.16 9.82
C PRO A 339 1.16 -14.17 10.18
N LEU A 340 0.89 -15.14 11.02
CA LEU A 340 1.85 -16.19 11.39
C LEU A 340 1.74 -17.38 10.42
N LYS A 341 1.60 -18.58 10.96
CA LYS A 341 1.53 -19.82 10.18
C LYS A 341 0.08 -20.13 9.78
N TYR A 342 -0.11 -20.45 8.52
CA TYR A 342 -1.42 -20.83 7.97
C TYR A 342 -1.27 -21.89 6.87
N GLU A 343 -2.34 -22.63 6.61
CA GLU A 343 -2.43 -23.60 5.54
C GLU A 343 -2.95 -22.98 4.24
N LYS A 344 -2.54 -23.55 3.11
CA LYS A 344 -2.90 -23.14 1.75
C LYS A 344 -3.51 -24.29 0.98
N GLY A 345 -4.07 -23.99 -0.20
CA GLY A 345 -4.56 -24.97 -1.15
C GLY A 345 -6.03 -25.33 -0.98
N PHE A 346 -6.78 -24.59 -0.18
CA PHE A 346 -8.21 -24.80 -0.02
C PHE A 346 -9.00 -24.26 -1.20
N PRO A 347 -9.94 -25.03 -1.79
CA PRO A 347 -10.83 -24.54 -2.83
C PRO A 347 -11.65 -23.34 -2.36
N ILE A 348 -11.83 -22.37 -3.26
CA ILE A 348 -12.63 -21.18 -3.03
C ILE A 348 -13.91 -21.29 -3.86
N GLU A 349 -15.05 -21.19 -3.19
CA GLU A 349 -16.38 -21.30 -3.80
C GLU A 349 -17.11 -19.96 -3.74
N GLY A 350 -18.03 -19.73 -4.68
CA GLY A 350 -18.92 -18.56 -4.68
C GLY A 350 -18.40 -17.31 -5.39
N LEU A 351 -17.22 -17.37 -6.00
CA LEU A 351 -16.60 -16.22 -6.68
C LEU A 351 -17.48 -15.64 -7.81
N ASP A 352 -18.25 -16.48 -8.50
CA ASP A 352 -19.10 -16.03 -9.62
C ASP A 352 -20.28 -15.14 -9.17
N GLU A 353 -20.61 -15.14 -7.90
CA GLU A 353 -21.69 -14.31 -7.37
C GLU A 353 -21.40 -12.82 -7.58
N PHE A 354 -20.15 -12.41 -7.44
CA PHE A 354 -19.75 -11.01 -7.62
C PHE A 354 -20.03 -10.46 -9.04
N LYS A 355 -20.01 -11.31 -10.05
CA LYS A 355 -20.28 -10.93 -11.43
C LYS A 355 -21.75 -10.56 -11.69
N LYS A 356 -22.64 -10.93 -10.77
CA LYS A 356 -24.08 -10.69 -10.87
C LYS A 356 -24.53 -9.37 -10.24
N HIS A 357 -23.63 -8.71 -9.50
CA HIS A 357 -23.96 -7.53 -8.71
C HIS A 357 -23.03 -6.36 -9.06
N GLU A 358 -23.60 -5.28 -9.55
CA GLU A 358 -22.86 -4.05 -9.81
C GLU A 358 -22.47 -3.36 -8.49
N GLY A 359 -21.24 -2.81 -8.45
CA GLY A 359 -20.71 -2.15 -7.26
C GLY A 359 -20.13 -3.09 -6.20
N TYR A 360 -20.02 -4.38 -6.53
CA TYR A 360 -19.40 -5.39 -5.70
C TYR A 360 -18.19 -5.99 -6.41
N TYR A 361 -17.09 -6.16 -5.70
CA TYR A 361 -15.84 -6.63 -6.26
C TYR A 361 -15.19 -7.65 -5.32
N CYS A 362 -14.56 -8.66 -5.90
CA CYS A 362 -13.73 -9.61 -5.16
C CYS A 362 -12.32 -9.55 -5.72
N PHE A 363 -11.45 -8.77 -5.08
CA PHE A 363 -10.06 -8.64 -5.49
C PHE A 363 -9.23 -9.77 -4.88
N HIS A 364 -8.61 -10.57 -5.75
CA HIS A 364 -7.78 -11.69 -5.33
C HIS A 364 -6.40 -11.20 -4.88
N ALA A 365 -5.97 -11.67 -3.73
CA ALA A 365 -4.61 -11.52 -3.23
C ALA A 365 -3.87 -12.87 -3.31
N GLY A 366 -3.93 -13.68 -2.28
CA GLY A 366 -3.30 -15.00 -2.24
C GLY A 366 -4.17 -16.09 -2.86
N THR A 367 -4.28 -16.14 -4.17
CA THR A 367 -4.98 -17.20 -4.91
C THR A 367 -4.15 -17.75 -6.05
N LYS A 368 -4.42 -18.99 -6.44
CA LYS A 368 -3.85 -19.62 -7.63
C LYS A 368 -4.81 -20.64 -8.23
N PHE A 369 -4.57 -21.05 -9.45
CA PHE A 369 -5.23 -22.21 -10.04
C PHE A 369 -4.59 -23.51 -9.56
N ASN A 370 -5.43 -24.50 -9.31
CA ASN A 370 -5.07 -25.89 -9.17
C ASN A 370 -5.96 -26.68 -10.15
N GLY A 371 -5.45 -26.95 -11.35
CA GLY A 371 -6.30 -27.32 -12.47
C GLY A 371 -7.29 -26.19 -12.80
N ASP A 372 -8.58 -26.52 -12.86
CA ASP A 372 -9.65 -25.55 -13.12
C ASP A 372 -10.21 -24.92 -11.84
N THR A 373 -9.71 -25.31 -10.67
CA THR A 373 -10.18 -24.83 -9.37
C THR A 373 -9.28 -23.70 -8.86
N ILE A 374 -9.88 -22.62 -8.37
CA ILE A 374 -9.17 -21.56 -7.67
C ILE A 374 -9.02 -21.95 -6.20
N VAL A 375 -7.80 -21.91 -5.70
CA VAL A 375 -7.46 -22.28 -4.32
C VAL A 375 -6.72 -21.16 -3.60
N THR A 376 -6.76 -21.20 -2.26
CA THR A 376 -5.99 -20.28 -1.41
C THR A 376 -4.49 -20.50 -1.59
N ASN A 377 -3.73 -19.40 -1.60
CA ASN A 377 -2.26 -19.41 -1.78
C ASN A 377 -1.57 -18.28 -1.01
N GLY A 378 -2.14 -17.80 0.05
CA GLY A 378 -1.55 -16.71 0.83
C GLY A 378 -2.26 -16.46 2.15
N GLY A 379 -1.72 -15.54 2.94
CA GLY A 379 -2.30 -15.11 4.20
C GLY A 379 -3.56 -14.28 3.99
N ARG A 380 -3.43 -13.16 3.27
CA ARG A 380 -4.59 -12.43 2.75
C ARG A 380 -4.99 -13.10 1.44
N VAL A 381 -6.22 -13.56 1.35
CA VAL A 381 -6.70 -14.37 0.22
C VAL A 381 -7.53 -13.54 -0.74
N LEU A 382 -8.53 -12.84 -0.23
CA LEU A 382 -9.47 -12.03 -1.01
C LEU A 382 -9.74 -10.69 -0.31
N GLY A 383 -9.95 -9.64 -1.09
CA GLY A 383 -10.53 -8.38 -0.63
C GLY A 383 -11.94 -8.24 -1.17
N VAL A 384 -12.93 -8.36 -0.32
CA VAL A 384 -14.34 -8.18 -0.69
C VAL A 384 -14.70 -6.71 -0.56
N THR A 385 -14.89 -6.05 -1.69
CA THR A 385 -15.20 -4.61 -1.76
C THR A 385 -16.64 -4.40 -2.21
N ALA A 386 -17.34 -3.49 -1.55
CA ALA A 386 -18.63 -3.02 -2.00
C ALA A 386 -18.74 -1.50 -1.89
N LYS A 387 -19.46 -0.91 -2.85
CA LYS A 387 -19.84 0.50 -2.83
C LYS A 387 -21.20 0.68 -2.16
N GLY A 388 -21.46 1.88 -1.69
CA GLY A 388 -22.74 2.33 -1.17
C GLY A 388 -22.87 3.83 -1.27
N LYS A 389 -24.07 4.37 -1.11
CA LYS A 389 -24.29 5.82 -1.13
C LYS A 389 -23.54 6.56 -0.02
N ASP A 390 -23.29 5.85 1.07
CA ASP A 390 -22.52 6.31 2.22
C ASP A 390 -21.71 5.16 2.82
N LEU A 391 -20.87 5.45 3.81
CA LEU A 391 -20.01 4.46 4.45
C LEU A 391 -20.79 3.36 5.18
N LYS A 392 -21.92 3.67 5.79
CA LYS A 392 -22.74 2.67 6.52
C LYS A 392 -23.33 1.66 5.55
N GLU A 393 -23.86 2.12 4.41
CA GLU A 393 -24.38 1.24 3.36
C GLU A 393 -23.27 0.43 2.71
N ALA A 394 -22.14 1.04 2.37
CA ALA A 394 -21.00 0.35 1.80
C ALA A 394 -20.46 -0.75 2.72
N ARG A 395 -20.38 -0.48 4.04
CA ARG A 395 -19.99 -1.47 5.05
C ARG A 395 -20.98 -2.63 5.12
N ALA A 396 -22.26 -2.34 5.19
CA ALA A 396 -23.29 -3.38 5.23
C ALA A 396 -23.26 -4.26 3.96
N ASN A 397 -23.10 -3.65 2.80
CA ASN A 397 -22.96 -4.34 1.52
C ASN A 397 -21.71 -5.24 1.47
N ALA A 398 -20.55 -4.72 1.91
CA ALA A 398 -19.32 -5.50 1.92
C ALA A 398 -19.41 -6.71 2.83
N TYR A 399 -19.92 -6.55 4.05
CA TYR A 399 -20.10 -7.69 4.97
C TYR A 399 -21.11 -8.72 4.44
N ALA A 400 -22.22 -8.30 3.86
CA ALA A 400 -23.16 -9.22 3.22
C ALA A 400 -22.48 -10.03 2.11
N ALA A 401 -21.65 -9.38 1.29
CA ALA A 401 -20.93 -10.03 0.20
C ALA A 401 -19.82 -11.00 0.68
N THR A 402 -19.29 -10.84 1.90
CA THR A 402 -18.33 -11.80 2.46
C THR A 402 -18.93 -13.20 2.64
N GLU A 403 -20.26 -13.29 2.73
CA GLU A 403 -20.97 -14.57 2.85
C GLU A 403 -21.19 -15.28 1.51
N TRP A 404 -20.98 -14.59 0.39
CA TRP A 404 -21.11 -15.20 -0.95
C TRP A 404 -19.97 -16.16 -1.27
N VAL A 405 -18.80 -15.92 -0.68
CA VAL A 405 -17.57 -16.66 -0.96
C VAL A 405 -17.08 -17.41 0.27
N ASN A 406 -16.60 -18.63 0.07
CA ASN A 406 -16.15 -19.48 1.16
C ASN A 406 -14.92 -20.33 0.81
N PHE A 407 -14.11 -20.59 1.83
CA PHE A 407 -13.02 -21.57 1.84
C PHE A 407 -12.78 -22.06 3.27
N ALA A 408 -12.22 -23.27 3.44
CA ALA A 408 -12.25 -24.02 4.69
C ALA A 408 -11.71 -23.28 5.92
N ASN A 409 -10.62 -22.52 5.77
CA ASN A 409 -10.00 -21.76 6.87
C ASN A 409 -10.21 -20.24 6.73
N LYS A 410 -11.35 -19.81 6.22
CA LYS A 410 -11.70 -18.40 6.07
C LYS A 410 -11.75 -17.70 7.43
N TYR A 411 -11.01 -16.59 7.52
CA TYR A 411 -10.99 -15.69 8.66
C TYR A 411 -11.19 -14.24 8.20
N LYS A 412 -11.96 -13.48 8.93
CA LYS A 412 -12.12 -12.02 8.74
C LYS A 412 -12.32 -11.32 10.07
N ARG A 413 -12.01 -10.03 10.12
CA ARG A 413 -12.46 -9.16 11.21
C ARG A 413 -13.93 -8.81 11.00
N ASN A 414 -14.66 -8.65 12.12
CA ASN A 414 -16.09 -8.31 12.12
C ASN A 414 -16.35 -6.82 12.40
N ASP A 415 -15.28 -6.06 12.68
CA ASP A 415 -15.34 -4.67 13.11
C ASP A 415 -14.72 -3.67 12.13
N ILE A 416 -14.48 -4.09 10.88
CA ILE A 416 -13.98 -3.18 9.84
C ILE A 416 -14.95 -2.02 9.66
N GLY A 417 -14.43 -0.79 9.76
CA GLY A 417 -15.24 0.41 9.65
C GLY A 417 -16.01 0.79 10.91
N LYS A 418 -15.71 0.20 12.08
CA LYS A 418 -16.36 0.57 13.36
C LYS A 418 -16.26 2.08 13.64
N ALA A 419 -15.14 2.70 13.27
CA ALA A 419 -14.93 4.14 13.43
C ALA A 419 -15.95 5.01 12.67
N ILE A 420 -16.63 4.46 11.65
CA ILE A 420 -17.70 5.16 10.91
C ILE A 420 -18.86 5.54 11.85
N ASP A 421 -19.10 4.75 12.90
CA ASP A 421 -20.17 5.02 13.86
C ASP A 421 -19.82 6.13 14.84
N GLU A 422 -18.56 6.58 14.85
CA GLU A 422 -18.05 7.66 15.70
C GLU A 422 -18.01 9.02 14.99
N ALA A 423 -18.30 9.05 13.69
CA ALA A 423 -18.21 10.23 12.83
C ALA A 423 -19.51 11.06 12.78
#